data_d9b0e50eeec6fdce62cd16f1417f5fbe
#
_entry.id   d9b0e50eeec6fdce62cd16f1417f5fbe
#
_cell.length_a   1.000
_cell.length_b   1.000
_cell.length_c   1.000
_cell.angle_alpha   90.00
_cell.angle_beta   90.00
_cell.angle_gamma   90.00
#
_symmetry.space_group_name_H-M   'P 1'
#
loop_
_entity.id
_entity.type
_entity.pdbx_description
1 polymer ?
#
loop_
_entity_poly.entity_id
_entity_poly.type
_entity_poly.pdbx_seq_one_letter_code
_entity_poly.pdbx_strand_id
1 'polypeptide(L)'
;MILFVFEGMKAEPMVFGSLERLLLSGEAVKIVKCSHDLPTLYRKLKDNDYDLFRSLPLKDNGIDVPEDVRLDTLFSQIFLFFDYDFQNRIGVKNVNSILEDMLDFFDNETDNGKLYINYPMIESLKYTKTLPDAHYWQYTVTRQICADHKFKGEAETFACAEAKGYKFIDLAKTPEEEVRKNWAMLREQNVRKANYIISGNNVLPDKKDDINQKAIFTAQKEKYVLTKDEVAILNSFPIFIHDYLK
;
A
#
# COMPACT_ATOMS: atom_id res chain seq x y z
N MET A 1 -20.78 3.73 -0.31
CA MET A 1 -19.94 3.04 -1.32
C MET A 1 -18.49 3.35 -0.99
N ILE A 2 -17.59 2.37 -1.12
CA ILE A 2 -16.15 2.53 -0.83
C ILE A 2 -15.38 2.59 -2.14
N LEU A 3 -14.45 3.54 -2.27
CA LEU A 3 -13.56 3.67 -3.43
C LEU A 3 -12.16 3.17 -3.06
N PHE A 4 -11.64 2.26 -3.87
CA PHE A 4 -10.24 1.82 -3.83
C PHE A 4 -9.52 2.31 -5.08
N VAL A 5 -8.40 2.97 -4.88
CA VAL A 5 -7.55 3.51 -5.94
C VAL A 5 -6.21 2.79 -5.90
N PHE A 6 -5.84 2.10 -6.97
CA PHE A 6 -4.60 1.36 -7.10
C PHE A 6 -3.69 1.99 -8.15
N GLU A 7 -2.39 2.05 -7.86
CA GLU A 7 -1.40 2.47 -8.84
C GLU A 7 -1.40 1.54 -10.04
N GLY A 8 -1.27 0.23 -9.79
CA GLY A 8 -1.10 -0.79 -10.83
C GLY A 8 -2.41 -1.34 -11.38
N MET A 9 -2.27 -1.95 -12.57
CA MET A 9 -3.41 -2.49 -13.32
C MET A 9 -3.77 -3.93 -12.94
N LYS A 10 -2.85 -4.69 -12.34
CA LYS A 10 -3.01 -6.16 -12.17
C LYS A 10 -2.72 -6.65 -10.75
N ALA A 11 -1.56 -6.34 -10.17
CA ALA A 11 -1.11 -6.96 -8.93
C ALA A 11 -1.97 -6.53 -7.74
N GLU A 12 -2.17 -5.23 -7.55
CA GLU A 12 -2.97 -4.70 -6.44
C GLU A 12 -4.43 -5.11 -6.53
N PRO A 13 -5.14 -5.00 -7.68
CA PRO A 13 -6.50 -5.52 -7.80
C PRO A 13 -6.61 -7.02 -7.53
N MET A 14 -5.62 -7.81 -7.95
CA MET A 14 -5.60 -9.25 -7.67
C MET A 14 -5.42 -9.55 -6.18
N VAL A 15 -4.47 -8.86 -5.51
CA VAL A 15 -4.25 -8.97 -4.06
C VAL A 15 -5.51 -8.55 -3.31
N PHE A 16 -6.10 -7.42 -3.71
CA PHE A 16 -7.30 -6.87 -3.09
C PHE A 16 -8.52 -7.79 -3.23
N GLY A 17 -8.65 -8.53 -4.33
CA GLY A 17 -9.81 -9.40 -4.58
C GLY A 17 -10.10 -10.41 -3.48
N SER A 18 -9.07 -10.93 -2.78
CA SER A 18 -9.30 -11.79 -1.60
C SER A 18 -9.75 -10.99 -0.38
N LEU A 19 -9.24 -9.78 -0.18
CA LEU A 19 -9.67 -8.90 0.92
C LEU A 19 -11.10 -8.40 0.71
N GLU A 20 -11.45 -7.99 -0.51
CA GLU A 20 -12.81 -7.59 -0.86
C GLU A 20 -13.81 -8.69 -0.48
N ARG A 21 -13.54 -9.92 -0.89
CA ARG A 21 -14.39 -11.06 -0.58
C ARG A 21 -14.44 -11.39 0.92
N LEU A 22 -13.32 -11.29 1.62
CA LEU A 22 -13.20 -11.74 3.02
C LEU A 22 -13.63 -10.68 4.04
N LEU A 23 -13.42 -9.40 3.75
CA LEU A 23 -13.60 -8.31 4.71
C LEU A 23 -14.71 -7.33 4.32
N LEU A 24 -15.03 -7.23 3.02
CA LEU A 24 -15.96 -6.23 2.48
C LEU A 24 -17.20 -6.88 1.84
N SER A 25 -17.45 -8.16 2.14
CA SER A 25 -18.62 -8.86 1.61
C SER A 25 -19.90 -8.18 2.12
N GLY A 26 -20.64 -7.55 1.20
CA GLY A 26 -21.85 -6.77 1.53
C GLY A 26 -21.67 -5.25 1.37
N GLU A 27 -20.44 -4.77 1.22
CA GLU A 27 -20.16 -3.38 0.89
C GLU A 27 -20.19 -3.15 -0.63
N ALA A 28 -20.69 -1.98 -1.04
CA ALA A 28 -20.59 -1.56 -2.43
C ALA A 28 -19.20 -0.97 -2.69
N VAL A 29 -18.36 -1.71 -3.41
CA VAL A 29 -16.97 -1.33 -3.71
C VAL A 29 -16.83 -0.88 -5.16
N LYS A 30 -16.02 0.15 -5.38
CA LYS A 30 -15.52 0.57 -6.70
C LYS A 30 -14.00 0.59 -6.70
N ILE A 31 -13.42 0.18 -7.82
CA ILE A 31 -11.97 0.11 -8.00
C ILE A 31 -11.57 1.04 -9.15
N VAL A 32 -10.58 1.89 -8.91
CA VAL A 32 -9.90 2.69 -9.93
C VAL A 32 -8.45 2.24 -10.03
N LYS A 33 -8.02 1.90 -11.23
CA LYS A 33 -6.66 1.58 -11.60
C LYS A 33 -6.04 2.79 -12.27
N CYS A 34 -5.10 3.45 -11.60
CA CYS A 34 -4.54 4.72 -12.05
C CYS A 34 -3.59 4.59 -13.24
N SER A 35 -2.81 3.51 -13.31
CA SER A 35 -1.70 3.33 -14.28
C SER A 35 -0.65 4.46 -14.24
N HIS A 36 -0.56 5.17 -13.13
CA HIS A 36 0.38 6.28 -12.91
C HIS A 36 1.03 6.13 -11.55
N ASP A 37 2.30 6.52 -11.48
CA ASP A 37 3.03 6.65 -10.22
C ASP A 37 2.51 7.83 -9.37
N LEU A 38 2.87 7.83 -8.11
CA LEU A 38 2.48 8.85 -7.14
C LEU A 38 2.87 10.28 -7.57
N PRO A 39 4.08 10.54 -8.10
CA PRO A 39 4.44 11.88 -8.62
C PRO A 39 3.53 12.36 -9.75
N THR A 40 3.07 11.45 -10.61
CA THR A 40 2.16 11.79 -11.70
C THR A 40 0.77 12.13 -11.17
N LEU A 41 0.25 11.38 -10.20
CA LEU A 41 -1.02 11.70 -9.54
C LEU A 41 -0.93 13.06 -8.83
N TYR A 42 0.16 13.31 -8.09
CA TYR A 42 0.38 14.59 -7.41
C TYR A 42 0.34 15.80 -8.38
N ARG A 43 1.01 15.68 -9.54
CA ARG A 43 0.95 16.73 -10.57
C ARG A 43 -0.47 16.96 -11.05
N LYS A 44 -1.23 15.89 -11.35
CA LYS A 44 -2.62 16.00 -11.77
C LYS A 44 -3.51 16.65 -10.71
N LEU A 45 -3.28 16.33 -9.42
CA LEU A 45 -3.99 16.97 -8.31
C LEU A 45 -3.73 18.48 -8.29
N LYS A 46 -2.48 18.91 -8.44
CA LYS A 46 -2.14 20.34 -8.53
C LYS A 46 -2.79 21.03 -9.73
N ASP A 47 -2.80 20.38 -10.89
CA ASP A 47 -3.41 20.89 -12.11
C ASP A 47 -4.95 20.99 -12.02
N ASN A 48 -5.57 20.26 -11.08
CA ASN A 48 -7.01 20.20 -10.86
C ASN A 48 -7.44 20.75 -9.48
N ASP A 49 -6.70 21.69 -8.90
CA ASP A 49 -7.00 22.32 -7.61
C ASP A 49 -7.25 21.31 -6.46
N TYR A 50 -6.46 20.21 -6.45
CA TYR A 50 -6.58 19.08 -5.52
C TYR A 50 -7.92 18.32 -5.59
N ASP A 51 -8.67 18.45 -6.68
CA ASP A 51 -9.82 17.60 -6.94
C ASP A 51 -9.36 16.19 -7.37
N LEU A 52 -9.49 15.23 -6.47
CA LEU A 52 -9.08 13.83 -6.69
C LEU A 52 -9.81 13.25 -7.91
N PHE A 53 -11.05 13.57 -8.10
CA PHE A 53 -11.91 12.91 -9.10
C PHE A 53 -11.68 13.42 -10.51
N ARG A 54 -11.29 14.68 -10.65
CA ARG A 54 -10.79 15.21 -11.93
C ARG A 54 -9.40 14.66 -12.24
N SER A 55 -8.67 14.20 -11.22
CA SER A 55 -7.31 13.69 -11.33
C SER A 55 -7.25 12.19 -11.62
N LEU A 56 -8.32 11.44 -11.30
CA LEU A 56 -8.43 10.00 -11.53
C LEU A 56 -9.05 9.64 -12.88
N PRO A 57 -8.63 8.52 -13.52
CA PRO A 57 -9.21 8.03 -14.78
C PRO A 57 -10.54 7.29 -14.53
N LEU A 58 -11.55 7.96 -13.97
CA LEU A 58 -12.82 7.34 -13.56
C LEU A 58 -13.56 6.72 -14.72
N LYS A 59 -13.68 7.45 -15.84
CA LYS A 59 -14.38 6.97 -17.05
C LYS A 59 -13.72 5.71 -17.63
N ASP A 60 -12.38 5.67 -17.64
CA ASP A 60 -11.63 4.50 -18.14
C ASP A 60 -11.84 3.26 -17.26
N ASN A 61 -12.27 3.47 -16.01
CA ASN A 61 -12.62 2.42 -15.06
C ASN A 61 -14.15 2.17 -14.96
N GLY A 62 -14.94 2.74 -15.88
CA GLY A 62 -16.39 2.54 -15.93
C GLY A 62 -17.16 3.20 -14.78
N ILE A 63 -16.61 4.28 -14.22
CA ILE A 63 -17.24 5.05 -13.15
C ILE A 63 -17.69 6.39 -13.75
N ASP A 64 -18.99 6.51 -13.97
CA ASP A 64 -19.61 7.75 -14.35
C ASP A 64 -19.94 8.58 -13.12
N VAL A 65 -19.38 9.78 -13.05
CA VAL A 65 -19.69 10.77 -12.02
C VAL A 65 -20.50 11.88 -12.71
N PRO A 66 -21.77 12.09 -12.32
CA PRO A 66 -22.55 13.22 -12.82
C PRO A 66 -21.86 14.55 -12.48
N GLU A 67 -21.90 15.52 -13.38
CA GLU A 67 -21.18 16.81 -13.22
C GLU A 67 -21.58 17.59 -11.96
N ASP A 68 -22.81 17.39 -11.46
CA ASP A 68 -23.37 18.10 -10.31
C ASP A 68 -23.30 17.29 -8.99
N VAL A 69 -22.66 16.10 -8.98
CA VAL A 69 -22.61 15.26 -7.78
C VAL A 69 -21.30 15.49 -7.03
N ARG A 70 -21.44 15.92 -5.79
CA ARG A 70 -20.32 15.94 -4.86
C ARG A 70 -19.92 14.51 -4.48
N LEU A 71 -18.65 14.24 -4.45
CA LEU A 71 -18.10 12.90 -4.33
C LEU A 71 -18.11 12.34 -2.91
N ASP A 72 -18.09 13.22 -1.90
CA ASP A 72 -18.41 12.89 -0.53
C ASP A 72 -19.82 12.29 -0.38
N THR A 73 -20.72 12.54 -1.35
CA THR A 73 -22.05 11.92 -1.42
C THR A 73 -22.05 10.56 -2.11
N LEU A 74 -21.06 10.26 -2.95
CA LEU A 74 -20.95 8.96 -3.64
C LEU A 74 -20.14 7.94 -2.86
N PHE A 75 -19.02 8.38 -2.29
CA PHE A 75 -18.09 7.50 -1.58
C PHE A 75 -18.00 7.91 -0.12
N SER A 76 -18.38 6.99 0.76
CA SER A 76 -18.28 7.17 2.21
C SER A 76 -16.84 6.99 2.73
N GLN A 77 -16.01 6.30 1.95
CA GLN A 77 -14.60 6.07 2.26
C GLN A 77 -13.80 5.95 0.97
N ILE A 78 -12.56 6.44 1.00
CA ILE A 78 -11.62 6.40 -0.12
C ILE A 78 -10.27 5.91 0.38
N PHE A 79 -9.75 4.87 -0.25
CA PHE A 79 -8.45 4.27 0.07
C PHE A 79 -7.56 4.26 -1.17
N LEU A 80 -6.33 4.79 -1.05
CA LEU A 80 -5.35 4.85 -2.12
C LEU A 80 -4.15 3.98 -1.79
N PHE A 81 -3.69 3.17 -2.74
CA PHE A 81 -2.54 2.27 -2.59
C PHE A 81 -1.53 2.56 -3.69
N PHE A 82 -0.35 3.01 -3.28
CA PHE A 82 0.74 3.39 -4.17
C PHE A 82 2.07 2.81 -3.72
N ASP A 83 3.00 2.73 -4.64
CA ASP A 83 4.35 2.28 -4.39
C ASP A 83 5.27 3.45 -4.02
N TYR A 84 6.25 3.20 -3.15
CA TYR A 84 7.30 4.16 -2.85
C TYR A 84 8.42 4.05 -3.87
N ASP A 85 8.27 4.74 -4.96
CA ASP A 85 9.23 4.80 -6.06
C ASP A 85 10.45 5.65 -5.73
N PHE A 86 11.19 5.35 -4.65
CA PHE A 86 12.34 6.14 -4.21
C PHE A 86 13.52 6.12 -5.18
N GLN A 87 13.48 5.26 -6.20
CA GLN A 87 14.38 5.23 -7.35
C GLN A 87 13.93 6.12 -8.52
N ASN A 88 12.79 6.81 -8.41
CA ASN A 88 12.21 7.61 -9.48
C ASN A 88 13.19 8.67 -10.02
N ARG A 89 13.11 8.95 -11.33
CA ARG A 89 14.03 9.87 -12.04
C ARG A 89 14.01 11.31 -11.52
N ILE A 90 12.94 11.75 -10.88
CA ILE A 90 12.87 13.09 -10.28
C ILE A 90 13.77 13.24 -9.04
N GLY A 91 14.35 12.13 -8.57
CA GLY A 91 15.24 12.07 -7.44
C GLY A 91 14.54 11.91 -6.10
N VAL A 92 15.16 11.18 -5.18
CA VAL A 92 14.61 10.77 -3.88
C VAL A 92 14.12 11.94 -3.03
N LYS A 93 14.79 13.10 -3.08
CA LYS A 93 14.39 14.31 -2.34
C LYS A 93 13.01 14.82 -2.80
N ASN A 94 12.80 14.85 -4.12
CA ASN A 94 11.54 15.31 -4.70
C ASN A 94 10.41 14.29 -4.43
N VAL A 95 10.70 12.99 -4.55
CA VAL A 95 9.74 11.93 -4.20
C VAL A 95 9.32 12.06 -2.73
N ASN A 96 10.28 12.25 -1.82
CA ASN A 96 9.99 12.41 -0.40
C ASN A 96 9.12 13.64 -0.11
N SER A 97 9.41 14.78 -0.74
CA SER A 97 8.60 16.00 -0.56
C SER A 97 7.17 15.81 -1.07
N ILE A 98 7.01 15.16 -2.23
CA ILE A 98 5.70 14.82 -2.79
C ILE A 98 4.94 13.90 -1.84
N LEU A 99 5.61 12.89 -1.30
CA LEU A 99 4.99 11.92 -0.41
C LEU A 99 4.56 12.54 0.92
N GLU A 100 5.34 13.49 1.45
CA GLU A 100 4.95 14.29 2.63
C GLU A 100 3.65 15.04 2.38
N ASP A 101 3.59 15.83 1.29
CA ASP A 101 2.39 16.57 0.90
C ASP A 101 1.18 15.63 0.70
N MET A 102 1.40 14.49 0.04
CA MET A 102 0.32 13.52 -0.25
C MET A 102 -0.19 12.81 1.00
N LEU A 103 0.68 12.49 1.96
CA LEU A 103 0.30 11.88 3.23
C LEU A 103 -0.40 12.88 4.17
N ASP A 104 -0.11 14.17 4.03
CA ASP A 104 -0.82 15.23 4.76
C ASP A 104 -2.20 15.50 4.17
N PHE A 105 -2.35 15.38 2.85
CA PHE A 105 -3.61 15.59 2.16
C PHE A 105 -4.54 14.37 2.24
N PHE A 106 -3.99 13.16 2.15
CA PHE A 106 -4.73 11.90 2.19
C PHE A 106 -4.53 11.18 3.53
N ASP A 107 -4.95 11.79 4.62
CA ASP A 107 -4.81 11.26 5.98
C ASP A 107 -6.09 10.61 6.55
N ASN A 108 -7.24 10.86 5.90
CA ASN A 108 -8.55 10.43 6.39
C ASN A 108 -9.42 9.86 5.26
N GLU A 109 -9.82 8.59 5.41
CA GLU A 109 -10.64 7.87 4.45
C GLU A 109 -12.03 8.46 4.21
N THR A 110 -12.57 9.23 5.16
CA THR A 110 -13.90 9.83 5.07
C THR A 110 -13.90 11.27 4.56
N ASP A 111 -12.73 11.81 4.29
CA ASP A 111 -12.54 13.16 3.75
C ASP A 111 -11.91 13.07 2.34
N ASN A 112 -10.66 13.45 2.19
CA ASN A 112 -9.96 13.40 0.90
C ASN A 112 -9.58 11.96 0.47
N GLY A 113 -9.51 11.05 1.42
CA GLY A 113 -9.06 9.68 1.27
C GLY A 113 -7.86 9.38 2.18
N LYS A 114 -7.51 8.10 2.32
CA LYS A 114 -6.37 7.63 3.09
C LYS A 114 -5.36 6.92 2.20
N LEU A 115 -4.11 7.43 2.20
CA LEU A 115 -3.03 6.92 1.37
C LEU A 115 -2.25 5.82 2.12
N TYR A 116 -2.03 4.71 1.44
CA TYR A 116 -1.25 3.56 1.89
C TYR A 116 -0.08 3.33 0.94
N ILE A 117 1.14 3.20 1.49
CA ILE A 117 2.37 3.08 0.71
C ILE A 117 3.00 1.70 0.87
N ASN A 118 3.32 1.05 -0.26
CA ASN A 118 4.17 -0.14 -0.30
C ASN A 118 5.65 0.24 -0.33
N TYR A 119 6.47 -0.38 0.49
CA TYR A 119 7.91 -0.16 0.52
C TYR A 119 8.67 -1.42 0.07
N PRO A 120 9.36 -1.42 -1.10
CA PRO A 120 9.36 -0.35 -2.09
C PRO A 120 8.14 -0.40 -3.03
N MET A 121 7.48 -1.56 -3.19
CA MET A 121 6.36 -1.78 -4.10
C MET A 121 5.51 -2.98 -3.66
N ILE A 122 4.42 -3.24 -4.38
CA ILE A 122 3.43 -4.29 -4.04
C ILE A 122 4.07 -5.67 -3.82
N GLU A 123 5.16 -6.00 -4.50
CA GLU A 123 5.88 -7.26 -4.35
C GLU A 123 6.45 -7.48 -2.93
N SER A 124 6.52 -6.44 -2.10
CA SER A 124 6.86 -6.54 -0.67
C SER A 124 5.94 -7.50 0.09
N LEU A 125 4.69 -7.70 -0.37
CA LEU A 125 3.75 -8.63 0.26
C LEU A 125 4.25 -10.08 0.26
N LYS A 126 4.93 -10.50 -0.80
CA LYS A 126 5.44 -11.86 -0.94
C LYS A 126 6.90 -12.01 -0.51
N TYR A 127 7.55 -10.94 -0.04
CA TYR A 127 8.95 -10.97 0.36
C TYR A 127 9.11 -11.62 1.75
N THR A 128 8.88 -12.91 1.83
CA THR A 128 8.87 -13.69 3.08
C THR A 128 9.38 -15.12 2.84
N LYS A 129 10.23 -15.64 3.72
CA LYS A 129 10.79 -17.01 3.63
C LYS A 129 9.89 -18.07 4.21
N THR A 130 9.06 -17.69 5.14
CA THR A 130 8.05 -18.54 5.79
C THR A 130 6.86 -17.67 6.13
N LEU A 131 5.73 -18.25 6.49
CA LEU A 131 4.60 -17.47 7.00
C LEU A 131 4.07 -18.12 8.28
N PRO A 132 4.23 -17.48 9.47
CA PRO A 132 4.91 -16.19 9.70
C PRO A 132 6.44 -16.31 9.56
N ASP A 133 7.10 -15.17 9.25
CA ASP A 133 8.55 -15.09 9.13
C ASP A 133 9.16 -14.36 10.33
N ALA A 134 9.90 -15.10 11.17
CA ALA A 134 10.53 -14.57 12.38
C ALA A 134 11.59 -13.48 12.09
N HIS A 135 12.12 -13.43 10.87
CA HIS A 135 13.15 -12.49 10.45
C HIS A 135 12.62 -11.35 9.57
N TYR A 136 11.32 -11.30 9.31
CA TYR A 136 10.70 -10.30 8.43
C TYR A 136 11.06 -8.86 8.79
N TRP A 137 11.18 -8.55 10.08
CA TRP A 137 11.52 -7.23 10.60
C TRP A 137 12.90 -6.71 10.14
N GLN A 138 13.82 -7.60 9.74
CA GLN A 138 15.18 -7.24 9.32
C GLN A 138 15.30 -6.89 7.83
N TYR A 139 14.34 -7.31 7.00
CA TYR A 139 14.49 -7.21 5.55
C TYR A 139 14.42 -5.76 5.06
N THR A 140 15.46 -5.37 4.33
CA THR A 140 15.59 -4.09 3.64
C THR A 140 15.92 -4.34 2.17
N VAL A 141 15.79 -3.32 1.35
CA VAL A 141 16.24 -3.33 -0.05
C VAL A 141 16.89 -2.00 -0.38
N THR A 142 17.99 -2.03 -1.14
CA THR A 142 18.71 -0.84 -1.57
C THR A 142 18.00 -0.17 -2.75
N ARG A 143 18.19 1.15 -2.87
CA ARG A 143 17.68 1.90 -4.01
C ARG A 143 18.24 1.39 -5.33
N GLN A 144 19.49 0.92 -5.36
CA GLN A 144 20.13 0.37 -6.56
C GLN A 144 19.37 -0.86 -7.11
N ILE A 145 18.93 -1.78 -6.25
CA ILE A 145 18.14 -2.97 -6.65
C ILE A 145 16.83 -2.55 -7.32
N CYS A 146 16.17 -1.51 -6.78
CA CYS A 146 14.95 -0.97 -7.36
C CYS A 146 15.21 -0.22 -8.68
N ALA A 147 16.27 0.59 -8.74
CA ALA A 147 16.68 1.32 -9.95
C ALA A 147 17.08 0.37 -11.10
N ASP A 148 17.68 -0.76 -10.78
CA ASP A 148 18.00 -1.82 -11.75
C ASP A 148 16.77 -2.67 -12.16
N HIS A 149 15.58 -2.37 -11.66
CA HIS A 149 14.35 -3.14 -11.84
C HIS A 149 14.44 -4.62 -11.40
N LYS A 150 15.32 -4.92 -10.41
CA LYS A 150 15.59 -6.28 -9.94
C LYS A 150 14.67 -6.73 -8.81
N PHE A 151 14.09 -5.80 -8.03
CA PHE A 151 13.35 -6.13 -6.82
C PHE A 151 12.20 -7.10 -7.07
N LYS A 152 11.47 -6.95 -8.16
CA LYS A 152 10.36 -7.85 -8.52
C LYS A 152 10.80 -9.30 -8.69
N GLY A 153 11.91 -9.53 -9.38
CA GLY A 153 12.50 -10.86 -9.58
C GLY A 153 13.12 -11.41 -8.29
N GLU A 154 13.76 -10.53 -7.50
CA GLU A 154 14.30 -10.87 -6.19
C GLU A 154 13.19 -11.30 -5.23
N ALA A 155 12.09 -10.56 -5.14
CA ALA A 155 10.96 -10.91 -4.31
C ALA A 155 10.35 -12.26 -4.69
N GLU A 156 10.24 -12.57 -5.98
CA GLU A 156 9.75 -13.88 -6.45
C GLU A 156 10.71 -15.02 -6.10
N THR A 157 12.01 -14.77 -6.19
CA THR A 157 13.04 -15.78 -5.86
C THR A 157 13.13 -16.00 -4.37
N PHE A 158 13.04 -14.94 -3.57
CA PHE A 158 13.13 -14.96 -2.10
C PHE A 158 11.91 -15.59 -1.44
N ALA A 159 10.74 -15.45 -2.05
CA ALA A 159 9.46 -15.93 -1.54
C ALA A 159 9.47 -17.44 -1.25
N CYS A 160 8.88 -17.86 -0.14
CA CYS A 160 8.53 -19.26 0.08
C CYS A 160 7.56 -19.77 -1.01
N ALA A 161 7.44 -21.08 -1.16
CA ALA A 161 6.65 -21.70 -2.23
C ALA A 161 5.18 -21.23 -2.24
N GLU A 162 4.61 -21.02 -1.07
CA GLU A 162 3.23 -20.58 -0.85
C GLU A 162 3.05 -19.10 -1.23
N ALA A 163 4.07 -18.27 -1.01
CA ALA A 163 4.01 -16.84 -1.31
C ALA A 163 4.28 -16.51 -2.80
N LYS A 164 4.97 -17.40 -3.54
CA LYS A 164 5.23 -17.22 -4.97
C LYS A 164 3.95 -17.02 -5.77
N GLY A 165 3.94 -15.98 -6.62
CA GLY A 165 2.76 -15.63 -7.40
C GLY A 165 1.53 -15.34 -6.56
N TYR A 166 1.72 -14.94 -5.29
CA TYR A 166 0.66 -14.63 -4.31
C TYR A 166 -0.32 -15.79 -4.04
N LYS A 167 0.11 -17.05 -4.19
CA LYS A 167 -0.76 -18.24 -4.01
C LYS A 167 -1.43 -18.26 -2.63
N PHE A 168 -0.70 -17.90 -1.59
CA PHE A 168 -1.14 -17.93 -0.18
C PHE A 168 -2.34 -17.03 0.13
N ILE A 169 -2.67 -16.08 -0.74
CA ILE A 169 -3.86 -15.22 -0.63
C ILE A 169 -4.83 -15.37 -1.80
N ASP A 170 -4.55 -16.25 -2.76
CA ASP A 170 -5.38 -16.48 -3.93
C ASP A 170 -6.48 -17.50 -3.64
N LEU A 171 -7.72 -17.04 -3.53
CA LEU A 171 -8.89 -17.87 -3.24
C LEU A 171 -9.20 -18.91 -4.34
N ALA A 172 -8.59 -18.79 -5.52
CA ALA A 172 -8.69 -19.81 -6.57
C ALA A 172 -7.70 -20.96 -6.38
N LYS A 173 -6.66 -20.77 -5.55
CA LYS A 173 -5.56 -21.73 -5.36
C LYS A 173 -5.44 -22.25 -3.93
N THR A 174 -5.96 -21.52 -2.96
CA THR A 174 -5.83 -21.78 -1.53
C THR A 174 -7.22 -21.73 -0.87
N PRO A 175 -7.57 -22.69 0.00
CA PRO A 175 -8.85 -22.70 0.70
C PRO A 175 -9.06 -21.40 1.49
N GLU A 176 -10.31 -20.93 1.55
CA GLU A 176 -10.67 -19.66 2.17
C GLU A 176 -10.19 -19.54 3.63
N GLU A 177 -10.34 -20.60 4.42
CA GLU A 177 -9.89 -20.63 5.82
C GLU A 177 -8.38 -20.39 5.94
N GLU A 178 -7.61 -21.00 5.05
CA GLU A 178 -6.16 -20.83 4.98
C GLU A 178 -5.79 -19.42 4.52
N VAL A 179 -6.50 -18.86 3.52
CA VAL A 179 -6.30 -17.46 3.10
C VAL A 179 -6.56 -16.49 4.26
N ARG A 180 -7.63 -16.70 5.05
CA ARG A 180 -7.91 -15.89 6.25
C ARG A 180 -6.77 -15.96 7.27
N LYS A 181 -6.24 -17.15 7.52
CA LYS A 181 -5.12 -17.39 8.40
C LYS A 181 -3.84 -16.72 7.89
N ASN A 182 -3.57 -16.82 6.60
CA ASN A 182 -2.43 -16.19 5.97
C ASN A 182 -2.51 -14.65 6.07
N TRP A 183 -3.67 -14.05 5.83
CA TRP A 183 -3.86 -12.61 6.04
C TRP A 183 -3.67 -12.19 7.50
N ALA A 184 -4.09 -12.98 8.47
CA ALA A 184 -3.86 -12.69 9.88
C ALA A 184 -2.35 -12.69 10.21
N MET A 185 -1.59 -13.68 9.72
CA MET A 185 -0.14 -13.75 9.89
C MET A 185 0.59 -12.60 9.17
N LEU A 186 0.19 -12.28 7.93
CA LEU A 186 0.73 -11.13 7.19
C LEU A 186 0.47 -9.81 7.92
N ARG A 187 -0.75 -9.64 8.46
CA ARG A 187 -1.08 -8.46 9.27
C ARG A 187 -0.16 -8.37 10.48
N GLU A 188 -0.05 -9.42 11.27
CA GLU A 188 0.76 -9.42 12.47
C GLU A 188 2.22 -9.08 12.17
N GLN A 189 2.85 -9.76 11.20
CA GLN A 189 4.26 -9.51 10.89
C GLN A 189 4.54 -8.11 10.33
N ASN A 190 3.62 -7.56 9.49
CA ASN A 190 3.79 -6.20 8.95
C ASN A 190 3.54 -5.14 10.02
N VAL A 191 2.56 -5.33 10.91
CA VAL A 191 2.28 -4.42 12.03
C VAL A 191 3.45 -4.38 13.02
N ARG A 192 4.00 -5.54 13.41
CA ARG A 192 5.22 -5.62 14.23
C ARG A 192 6.39 -4.90 13.57
N LYS A 193 6.57 -5.09 12.26
CA LYS A 193 7.63 -4.42 11.51
C LYS A 193 7.41 -2.92 11.39
N ALA A 194 6.18 -2.46 11.17
CA ALA A 194 5.86 -1.03 11.17
C ALA A 194 6.20 -0.39 12.53
N ASN A 195 5.84 -1.06 13.63
CA ASN A 195 6.23 -0.61 14.97
C ASN A 195 7.77 -0.61 15.12
N TYR A 196 8.47 -1.62 14.63
CA TYR A 196 9.93 -1.66 14.65
C TYR A 196 10.56 -0.50 13.85
N ILE A 197 10.03 -0.19 12.69
CA ILE A 197 10.50 0.95 11.88
C ILE A 197 10.34 2.25 12.67
N ILE A 198 9.20 2.46 13.32
CA ILE A 198 8.90 3.68 14.06
C ILE A 198 9.67 3.74 15.38
N SER A 199 9.56 2.72 16.23
CA SER A 199 10.02 2.72 17.62
C SER A 199 11.32 1.95 17.87
N GLY A 200 11.72 1.04 16.97
CA GLY A 200 12.80 0.08 17.17
C GLY A 200 12.37 -1.22 17.88
N ASN A 201 11.09 -1.37 18.23
CA ASN A 201 10.57 -2.53 18.97
C ASN A 201 9.78 -3.46 18.06
N ASN A 202 10.24 -4.71 17.89
CA ASN A 202 9.55 -5.73 17.07
C ASN A 202 8.43 -6.43 17.86
N VAL A 203 7.47 -5.65 18.33
CA VAL A 203 6.26 -6.10 19.03
C VAL A 203 5.02 -5.45 18.41
N LEU A 204 3.85 -5.95 18.74
CA LEU A 204 2.62 -5.24 18.39
C LEU A 204 2.56 -3.90 19.13
N PRO A 205 2.02 -2.83 18.53
CA PRO A 205 1.88 -1.52 19.18
C PRO A 205 0.87 -1.62 20.34
N ASP A 206 1.04 -0.77 21.34
CA ASP A 206 0.11 -0.68 22.46
C ASP A 206 -1.24 -0.09 22.04
N LYS A 207 -1.20 0.87 21.11
CA LYS A 207 -2.38 1.49 20.52
C LYS A 207 -2.34 1.37 19.01
N LYS A 208 -3.51 1.25 18.40
CA LYS A 208 -3.66 1.15 16.96
C LYS A 208 -3.07 2.37 16.24
N ASP A 209 -3.30 3.57 16.77
CA ASP A 209 -2.87 4.84 16.20
C ASP A 209 -1.36 5.10 16.33
N ASP A 210 -0.63 4.28 17.11
CA ASP A 210 0.85 4.34 17.17
C ASP A 210 1.49 3.99 15.83
N ILE A 211 0.75 3.31 14.95
CA ILE A 211 1.14 3.01 13.57
C ILE A 211 0.23 3.78 12.61
N ASN A 212 0.77 4.78 11.95
CA ASN A 212 0.09 5.50 10.87
C ASN A 212 1.05 5.72 9.70
N GLN A 213 0.50 5.99 8.51
CA GLN A 213 1.29 6.08 7.28
C GLN A 213 2.35 7.19 7.33
N LYS A 214 2.03 8.33 7.94
CA LYS A 214 2.98 9.45 8.09
C LYS A 214 4.14 9.09 9.03
N ALA A 215 3.87 8.45 10.16
CA ALA A 215 4.91 8.00 11.10
C ALA A 215 5.81 6.92 10.46
N ILE A 216 5.22 5.95 9.73
CA ILE A 216 5.97 4.95 8.97
C ILE A 216 6.88 5.63 7.95
N PHE A 217 6.35 6.55 7.14
CA PHE A 217 7.12 7.22 6.10
C PHE A 217 8.25 8.07 6.70
N THR A 218 7.97 8.86 7.75
CA THR A 218 8.99 9.66 8.43
C THR A 218 10.15 8.80 8.91
N ALA A 219 9.84 7.68 9.57
CA ALA A 219 10.86 6.76 10.07
C ALA A 219 11.61 6.04 8.92
N GLN A 220 10.92 5.64 7.84
CA GLN A 220 11.55 5.11 6.63
C GLN A 220 12.54 6.11 6.04
N LYS A 221 12.11 7.37 5.84
CA LYS A 221 12.94 8.44 5.30
C LYS A 221 14.18 8.67 6.15
N GLU A 222 14.02 8.85 7.46
CA GLU A 222 15.11 9.27 8.34
C GLU A 222 16.07 8.12 8.67
N LYS A 223 15.56 6.92 8.97
CA LYS A 223 16.37 5.80 9.48
C LYS A 223 16.96 4.92 8.39
N TYR A 224 16.36 4.90 7.19
CA TYR A 224 16.76 4.01 6.10
C TYR A 224 17.17 4.78 4.85
N VAL A 225 16.32 5.62 4.28
CA VAL A 225 16.57 6.26 2.99
C VAL A 225 17.73 7.24 3.04
N LEU A 226 17.70 8.19 3.97
CA LEU A 226 18.74 9.24 4.08
C LEU A 226 20.04 8.73 4.68
N THR A 227 20.03 7.64 5.44
CA THR A 227 21.20 7.14 6.16
C THR A 227 21.89 5.96 5.46
N LYS A 228 21.13 5.13 4.74
CA LYS A 228 21.61 3.85 4.18
C LYS A 228 21.32 3.67 2.70
N ASP A 229 20.56 4.58 2.09
CA ASP A 229 20.06 4.46 0.70
C ASP A 229 19.24 3.16 0.49
N GLU A 230 18.46 2.79 1.51
CA GLU A 230 17.63 1.59 1.59
C GLU A 230 16.20 1.95 2.00
N VAL A 231 15.28 0.99 1.87
CA VAL A 231 13.97 1.00 2.56
C VAL A 231 13.80 -0.30 3.33
N ALA A 232 13.15 -0.24 4.50
CA ALA A 232 12.66 -1.43 5.17
C ALA A 232 11.45 -1.97 4.40
N ILE A 233 11.51 -3.22 3.96
CA ILE A 233 10.44 -3.85 3.16
C ILE A 233 9.17 -3.93 4.00
N LEU A 234 8.09 -3.29 3.55
CA LEU A 234 6.79 -3.25 4.26
C LEU A 234 5.66 -3.17 3.24
N ASN A 235 4.60 -3.94 3.46
CA ASN A 235 3.43 -3.91 2.57
C ASN A 235 2.24 -3.19 3.21
N SER A 236 1.56 -2.39 2.42
CA SER A 236 0.45 -1.54 2.86
C SER A 236 -0.86 -2.29 3.08
N PHE A 237 -1.14 -3.38 2.36
CA PHE A 237 -2.39 -4.13 2.52
C PHE A 237 -2.57 -4.73 3.93
N PRO A 238 -1.55 -5.37 4.55
CA PRO A 238 -1.65 -5.79 5.94
C PRO A 238 -1.84 -4.62 6.93
N ILE A 239 -1.26 -3.45 6.65
CA ILE A 239 -1.47 -2.25 7.47
C ILE A 239 -2.90 -1.73 7.30
N PHE A 240 -3.43 -1.73 6.08
CA PHE A 240 -4.84 -1.41 5.83
C PHE A 240 -5.78 -2.35 6.61
N ILE A 241 -5.51 -3.67 6.63
CA ILE A 241 -6.32 -4.62 7.42
C ILE A 241 -6.28 -4.24 8.91
N HIS A 242 -5.10 -3.85 9.42
CA HIS A 242 -4.95 -3.42 10.81
C HIS A 242 -5.77 -2.17 11.10
N ASP A 243 -5.76 -1.20 10.20
CA ASP A 243 -6.51 0.05 10.32
C ASP A 243 -8.03 -0.15 10.15
N TYR A 244 -8.44 -1.00 9.21
CA TYR A 244 -9.83 -1.21 8.85
C TYR A 244 -10.60 -2.06 9.87
N LEU A 245 -10.00 -3.11 10.41
CA LEU A 245 -10.62 -3.96 11.44
C LEU A 245 -10.63 -3.23 12.79
N LYS A 246 -11.84 -3.03 13.31
CA LYS A 246 -12.07 -2.44 14.64
C LYS A 246 -11.66 -3.38 15.77
#